data_28b62f2623bbf898bc4be821d0dcc606
#
_entry.id   28b62f2623bbf898bc4be821d0dcc606
#
_cell.length_a   1.000
_cell.length_b   1.000
_cell.length_c   1.000
_cell.angle_alpha   90.00
_cell.angle_beta   90.00
_cell.angle_gamma   90.00
#
_symmetry.space_group_name_H-M   'P 1'
#
loop_
_entity.id
_entity.type
_entity.pdbx_description
1 polymer ?
#
loop_
_entity_poly.entity_id
_entity_poly.type
_entity_poly.pdbx_seq_one_letter_code
_entity_poly.pdbx_strand_id
1 'polypeptide(L)'
;MIGDLFISHQVTPHNRLVLGNSRTHSGEEGSKPDWQIPLIAYSQISRNFGNIRKFGARVIGDYDLVEYDFGGYSSDSYFREFFPGVEFTGWINLKPLGKTNGKYGDLKLGGGISSGHNNFTYNVAGAYARYQYKKFRADFEFANADGYNGNLGFSKNHARGLYTTVYYRINPKLEFLARYDAFQPNLDVSRKDIKEYIVGLNYYVKGQGLRFMINYIFRQNSFDKDSHRIFWVLK
;
A
#
# COMPACT_ATOMS: atom_id res chain seq x y z
N MET A 1 0.60 -18.23 11.43
CA MET A 1 0.65 -17.43 10.17
C MET A 1 2.07 -17.46 9.66
N ILE A 2 2.30 -17.91 8.42
CA ILE A 2 3.63 -17.89 7.79
C ILE A 2 3.85 -16.46 7.29
N GLY A 3 4.97 -15.85 7.68
CA GLY A 3 5.39 -14.55 7.19
C GLY A 3 5.93 -14.61 5.75
N ASP A 4 6.92 -13.79 5.43
CA ASP A 4 7.60 -13.87 4.14
C ASP A 4 8.49 -15.12 4.11
N LEU A 5 8.28 -16.00 3.12
CA LEU A 5 9.05 -17.20 2.87
C LEU A 5 9.22 -17.35 1.36
N PHE A 6 10.28 -16.82 0.80
CA PHE A 6 10.53 -16.80 -0.63
C PHE A 6 12.02 -16.93 -0.97
N ILE A 7 12.27 -17.34 -2.20
CA ILE A 7 13.57 -17.29 -2.84
C ILE A 7 13.56 -16.14 -3.83
N SER A 8 14.64 -15.38 -3.91
CA SER A 8 14.78 -14.34 -4.93
C SER A 8 16.10 -14.49 -5.69
N HIS A 9 16.02 -14.29 -7.00
CA HIS A 9 17.19 -14.36 -7.89
C HIS A 9 17.27 -13.08 -8.73
N GLN A 10 18.43 -12.44 -8.70
CA GLN A 10 18.73 -11.29 -9.57
C GLN A 10 19.08 -11.79 -10.96
N VAL A 11 18.16 -11.65 -11.90
CA VAL A 11 18.32 -12.12 -13.29
C VAL A 11 19.19 -11.17 -14.11
N THR A 12 19.01 -9.86 -13.91
CA THR A 12 19.83 -8.80 -14.49
C THR A 12 20.05 -7.70 -13.45
N PRO A 13 20.92 -6.72 -13.64
CA PRO A 13 21.08 -5.59 -12.70
C PRO A 13 19.77 -4.89 -12.33
N HIS A 14 18.78 -4.95 -13.22
CA HIS A 14 17.50 -4.26 -13.05
C HIS A 14 16.31 -5.19 -12.78
N ASN A 15 16.45 -6.51 -12.99
CA ASN A 15 15.33 -7.44 -12.91
C ASN A 15 15.58 -8.52 -11.86
N ARG A 16 14.58 -8.76 -11.03
CA ARG A 16 14.59 -9.78 -9.98
C ARG A 16 13.36 -10.67 -10.09
N LEU A 17 13.58 -11.98 -10.05
CA LEU A 17 12.55 -12.99 -9.91
C LEU A 17 12.37 -13.35 -8.44
N VAL A 18 11.12 -13.49 -7.99
CA VAL A 18 10.78 -13.91 -6.62
C VAL A 18 9.80 -15.07 -6.70
N LEU A 19 10.07 -16.15 -5.97
CA LEU A 19 9.25 -17.37 -5.91
C LEU A 19 8.96 -17.70 -4.44
N GLY A 20 7.70 -17.93 -4.09
CA GLY A 20 7.30 -18.33 -2.75
C GLY A 20 6.21 -17.44 -2.16
N ASN A 21 6.08 -17.50 -0.82
CA ASN A 21 5.11 -16.69 -0.10
C ASN A 21 5.67 -15.29 0.15
N SER A 22 5.14 -14.31 -0.55
CA SER A 22 5.60 -12.93 -0.46
C SER A 22 4.44 -11.95 -0.53
N ARG A 23 4.68 -10.72 -0.11
CA ARG A 23 3.70 -9.64 -0.20
C ARG A 23 3.39 -9.32 -1.67
N THR A 24 2.11 -9.31 -2.02
CA THR A 24 1.66 -8.95 -3.37
C THR A 24 1.70 -7.44 -3.58
N HIS A 25 1.85 -7.01 -4.82
CA HIS A 25 1.77 -5.58 -5.18
C HIS A 25 0.34 -5.21 -5.57
N SER A 26 -0.53 -5.13 -4.58
CA SER A 26 -1.92 -4.65 -4.72
C SER A 26 -2.02 -3.25 -4.12
N GLY A 27 -1.43 -2.26 -4.80
CA GLY A 27 -1.28 -0.89 -4.31
C GLY A 27 0.12 -0.56 -3.77
N GLU A 28 0.50 0.70 -3.84
CA GLU A 28 1.85 1.17 -3.49
C GLU A 28 2.14 1.08 -1.98
N GLU A 29 1.19 1.49 -1.13
CA GLU A 29 1.38 1.37 0.33
C GLU A 29 1.21 -0.09 0.78
N GLY A 30 0.22 -0.80 0.25
CA GLY A 30 -0.08 -2.18 0.61
C GLY A 30 1.04 -3.18 0.26
N SER A 31 1.90 -2.84 -0.70
CA SER A 31 3.08 -3.63 -1.07
C SER A 31 4.25 -3.52 -0.09
N LYS A 32 4.24 -2.52 0.79
CA LYS A 32 5.35 -2.23 1.72
C LYS A 32 5.19 -2.98 3.04
N PRO A 33 6.29 -3.40 3.66
CA PRO A 33 6.26 -3.93 5.02
C PRO A 33 6.01 -2.81 6.04
N ASP A 34 5.48 -3.17 7.21
CA ASP A 34 5.06 -2.25 8.26
C ASP A 34 6.15 -1.27 8.71
N TRP A 35 7.40 -1.72 8.70
CA TRP A 35 8.53 -0.88 9.10
C TRP A 35 8.86 0.22 8.09
N GLN A 36 8.39 0.12 6.84
CA GLN A 36 8.55 1.16 5.81
C GLN A 36 7.42 2.19 5.82
N ILE A 37 6.32 1.90 6.51
CA ILE A 37 5.18 2.81 6.54
C ILE A 37 5.44 3.91 7.57
N PRO A 38 5.27 5.17 7.19
CA PRO A 38 5.54 6.31 8.08
C PRO A 38 4.42 6.58 9.10
N LEU A 39 3.28 5.90 8.98
CA LEU A 39 2.18 5.89 9.93
C LEU A 39 2.15 4.60 10.75
N ILE A 40 1.48 4.61 11.89
CA ILE A 40 1.32 3.42 12.74
C ILE A 40 0.45 2.38 12.04
N ALA A 41 -0.55 2.83 11.27
CA ALA A 41 -1.47 1.97 10.54
C ALA A 41 -1.42 2.24 9.02
N TYR A 42 -1.70 1.18 8.24
CA TYR A 42 -1.96 1.28 6.81
C TYR A 42 -3.22 2.09 6.51
N SER A 43 -3.29 2.65 5.31
CA SER A 43 -4.51 3.26 4.77
C SER A 43 -5.66 2.26 4.66
N GLN A 44 -6.88 2.78 4.55
CA GLN A 44 -8.08 1.96 4.37
C GLN A 44 -7.98 1.09 3.11
N ILE A 45 -7.54 1.66 1.98
CA ILE A 45 -7.37 0.91 0.74
C ILE A 45 -6.33 -0.20 0.89
N SER A 46 -5.22 0.06 1.56
CA SER A 46 -4.18 -0.95 1.79
C SER A 46 -4.66 -2.07 2.71
N ARG A 47 -5.46 -1.75 3.74
CA ARG A 47 -6.05 -2.76 4.65
C ARG A 47 -7.11 -3.63 3.96
N ASN A 48 -7.89 -3.06 3.04
CA ASN A 48 -8.98 -3.77 2.38
C ASN A 48 -8.56 -4.45 1.09
N PHE A 49 -7.70 -3.83 0.28
CA PHE A 49 -7.35 -4.33 -1.06
C PHE A 49 -5.95 -4.93 -1.15
N GLY A 50 -5.06 -4.63 -0.20
CA GLY A 50 -3.67 -5.05 -0.20
C GLY A 50 -3.19 -5.56 1.14
N ASN A 51 -1.91 -5.34 1.43
CA ASN A 51 -1.22 -5.76 2.66
C ASN A 51 -1.34 -7.26 2.94
N ILE A 52 -1.26 -8.06 1.90
CA ILE A 52 -1.47 -9.50 1.95
C ILE A 52 -0.27 -10.25 1.39
N ARG A 53 -0.04 -11.46 1.90
CA ARG A 53 0.97 -12.39 1.39
C ARG A 53 0.30 -13.55 0.71
N LYS A 54 0.83 -13.93 -0.45
CA LYS A 54 0.34 -15.05 -1.24
C LYS A 54 1.51 -15.85 -1.78
N PHE A 55 1.29 -17.13 -1.97
CA PHE A 55 2.25 -18.00 -2.61
C PHE A 55 2.17 -17.85 -4.12
N GLY A 56 3.31 -17.63 -4.77
CA GLY A 56 3.35 -17.45 -6.21
C GLY A 56 4.72 -17.05 -6.72
N ALA A 57 4.72 -16.48 -7.92
CA ALA A 57 5.89 -15.99 -8.61
C ALA A 57 5.68 -14.55 -9.07
N ARG A 58 6.73 -13.73 -9.01
CA ARG A 58 6.71 -12.37 -9.57
C ARG A 58 8.03 -11.94 -10.13
N VAL A 59 7.97 -11.05 -11.10
CA VAL A 59 9.12 -10.36 -11.69
C VAL A 59 9.03 -8.89 -11.31
N ILE A 60 10.12 -8.37 -10.77
CA ILE A 60 10.25 -6.97 -10.35
C ILE A 60 11.35 -6.34 -11.20
N GLY A 61 11.05 -5.21 -11.81
CA GLY A 61 12.04 -4.40 -12.54
C GLY A 61 12.18 -3.02 -11.92
N ASP A 62 13.42 -2.53 -11.84
CA ASP A 62 13.74 -1.19 -11.35
C ASP A 62 14.78 -0.54 -12.27
N TYR A 63 14.34 0.49 -12.97
CA TYR A 63 15.12 1.29 -13.92
C TYR A 63 15.03 2.76 -13.54
N ASP A 64 15.87 3.60 -14.10
CA ASP A 64 15.88 5.04 -13.80
C ASP A 64 14.53 5.72 -14.02
N LEU A 65 13.79 5.33 -15.07
CA LEU A 65 12.55 5.97 -15.49
C LEU A 65 11.29 5.15 -15.21
N VAL A 66 11.44 3.84 -14.93
CA VAL A 66 10.29 2.94 -14.75
C VAL A 66 10.59 1.86 -13.71
N GLU A 67 9.61 1.57 -12.90
CA GLU A 67 9.57 0.38 -12.04
C GLU A 67 8.35 -0.45 -12.44
N TYR A 68 8.44 -1.78 -12.34
CA TYR A 68 7.29 -2.65 -12.50
C TYR A 68 7.35 -3.86 -11.58
N ASP A 69 6.20 -4.41 -11.29
CA ASP A 69 6.04 -5.62 -10.50
C ASP A 69 4.85 -6.41 -11.08
N PHE A 70 5.12 -7.55 -11.69
CA PHE A 70 4.11 -8.44 -12.27
C PHE A 70 4.19 -9.80 -11.60
N GLY A 71 3.05 -10.32 -11.13
CA GLY A 71 3.02 -11.59 -10.43
C GLY A 71 1.77 -12.42 -10.67
N GLY A 72 1.92 -13.72 -10.52
CA GLY A 72 0.85 -14.70 -10.48
C GLY A 72 0.92 -15.47 -9.15
N TYR A 73 -0.22 -15.59 -8.48
CA TYR A 73 -0.29 -16.12 -7.13
C TYR A 73 -1.49 -17.06 -6.96
N SER A 74 -1.42 -17.92 -5.93
CA SER A 74 -2.61 -18.52 -5.36
C SER A 74 -3.55 -17.43 -4.88
N SER A 75 -4.84 -17.56 -5.14
CA SER A 75 -5.86 -16.64 -4.65
C SER A 75 -6.11 -16.77 -3.14
N ASP A 76 -5.67 -17.86 -2.50
CA ASP A 76 -5.70 -17.96 -1.04
C ASP A 76 -4.55 -17.21 -0.40
N SER A 77 -4.85 -16.55 0.70
CA SER A 77 -3.86 -15.98 1.61
C SER A 77 -3.69 -16.90 2.80
N TYR A 78 -2.45 -16.99 3.32
CA TYR A 78 -2.16 -17.73 4.54
C TYR A 78 -2.14 -19.26 4.40
N PHE A 79 -2.09 -19.82 3.20
CA PHE A 79 -2.02 -21.27 2.94
C PHE A 79 -3.13 -22.10 3.59
N ARG A 80 -4.34 -21.56 3.68
CA ARG A 80 -5.49 -22.34 4.14
C ARG A 80 -5.89 -23.43 3.13
N GLU A 81 -5.79 -23.08 1.85
CA GLU A 81 -5.98 -24.00 0.73
C GLU A 81 -4.85 -23.81 -0.27
N PHE A 82 -4.38 -24.90 -0.85
CA PHE A 82 -3.32 -24.85 -1.86
C PHE A 82 -3.94 -24.62 -3.24
N PHE A 83 -3.75 -23.39 -3.78
CA PHE A 83 -4.26 -22.99 -5.10
C PHE A 83 -5.77 -23.19 -5.31
N PRO A 84 -6.65 -22.67 -4.46
CA PRO A 84 -8.10 -22.74 -4.69
C PRO A 84 -8.53 -21.90 -5.90
N GLY A 85 -7.69 -21.02 -6.40
CA GLY A 85 -7.80 -20.21 -7.59
C GLY A 85 -6.51 -19.45 -7.84
N VAL A 86 -6.50 -18.60 -8.84
CA VAL A 86 -5.32 -17.82 -9.27
C VAL A 86 -5.63 -16.33 -9.19
N GLU A 87 -4.62 -15.55 -8.82
CA GLU A 87 -4.64 -14.10 -8.86
C GLU A 87 -3.42 -13.59 -9.64
N PHE A 88 -3.64 -12.64 -10.51
CA PHE A 88 -2.60 -11.90 -11.22
C PHE A 88 -2.53 -10.45 -10.71
N THR A 89 -1.35 -9.96 -10.48
CA THR A 89 -1.10 -8.55 -10.16
C THR A 89 -0.17 -7.94 -11.20
N GLY A 90 -0.40 -6.70 -11.55
CA GLY A 90 0.49 -5.91 -12.38
C GLY A 90 0.50 -4.47 -11.92
N TRP A 91 1.70 -3.94 -11.63
CA TRP A 91 1.90 -2.56 -11.22
C TRP A 91 3.06 -1.94 -11.98
N ILE A 92 2.87 -0.72 -12.44
CA ILE A 92 3.92 0.05 -13.13
C ILE A 92 4.00 1.43 -12.49
N ASN A 93 5.22 1.89 -12.22
CA ASN A 93 5.54 3.24 -11.79
C ASN A 93 6.45 3.92 -12.82
N LEU A 94 6.08 5.09 -13.25
CA LEU A 94 6.93 5.99 -14.03
C LEU A 94 7.64 6.96 -13.09
N LYS A 95 8.92 7.22 -13.35
CA LYS A 95 9.80 8.14 -12.62
C LYS A 95 10.28 9.26 -13.56
N PRO A 96 9.41 10.22 -13.96
CA PRO A 96 9.75 11.21 -15.00
C PRO A 96 10.98 12.06 -14.68
N LEU A 97 11.30 12.22 -13.41
CA LEU A 97 12.46 12.97 -12.93
C LEU A 97 13.65 12.08 -12.53
N GLY A 98 13.61 10.78 -12.79
CA GLY A 98 14.61 9.81 -12.35
C GLY A 98 16.03 10.08 -12.85
N LYS A 99 16.19 10.77 -14.00
CA LYS A 99 17.49 11.16 -14.56
C LYS A 99 17.94 12.57 -14.19
N THR A 100 17.22 13.28 -13.33
CA THR A 100 17.54 14.68 -12.99
C THR A 100 18.45 14.81 -11.77
N ASN A 101 18.91 13.70 -11.19
CA ASN A 101 19.71 13.64 -9.97
C ASN A 101 19.11 14.47 -8.81
N GLY A 102 17.77 14.48 -8.70
CA GLY A 102 17.04 15.18 -7.65
C GLY A 102 16.96 16.70 -7.81
N LYS A 103 17.45 17.28 -8.91
CA LYS A 103 17.42 18.74 -9.15
C LYS A 103 16.00 19.33 -9.03
N TYR A 104 15.00 18.59 -9.52
CA TYR A 104 13.60 18.99 -9.51
C TYR A 104 12.75 18.14 -8.54
N GLY A 105 13.41 17.41 -7.66
CA GLY A 105 12.76 16.46 -6.77
C GLY A 105 12.63 15.06 -7.39
N ASP A 106 11.79 14.24 -6.76
CA ASP A 106 11.44 12.90 -7.19
C ASP A 106 9.92 12.84 -7.43
N LEU A 107 9.53 12.52 -8.66
CA LEU A 107 8.14 12.32 -9.05
C LEU A 107 7.95 10.86 -9.47
N LYS A 108 7.01 10.17 -8.80
CA LYS A 108 6.58 8.82 -9.14
C LYS A 108 5.08 8.85 -9.45
N LEU A 109 4.71 8.35 -10.63
CA LEU A 109 3.33 8.19 -11.07
C LEU A 109 3.11 6.73 -11.40
N GLY A 110 2.16 6.09 -10.76
CA GLY A 110 1.96 4.66 -10.91
C GLY A 110 0.50 4.25 -10.99
N GLY A 111 0.32 3.01 -11.38
CA GLY A 111 -0.98 2.37 -11.37
C GLY A 111 -0.86 0.89 -11.68
N GLY A 112 -1.92 0.17 -11.36
CA GLY A 112 -1.93 -1.27 -11.59
C GLY A 112 -3.28 -1.89 -11.32
N ILE A 113 -3.29 -3.20 -11.53
CA ILE A 113 -4.47 -4.05 -11.34
C ILE A 113 -4.10 -5.29 -10.55
N SER A 114 -5.06 -5.81 -9.81
CA SER A 114 -5.07 -7.15 -9.24
C SER A 114 -6.37 -7.82 -9.65
N SER A 115 -6.29 -8.96 -10.31
CA SER A 115 -7.45 -9.73 -10.80
C SER A 115 -7.32 -11.18 -10.38
N GLY A 116 -8.35 -11.73 -9.73
CA GLY A 116 -8.29 -13.09 -9.24
C GLY A 116 -9.65 -13.76 -9.20
N HIS A 117 -9.58 -15.08 -8.98
CA HIS A 117 -10.76 -15.91 -8.80
C HIS A 117 -10.57 -16.85 -7.63
N ASN A 118 -11.57 -16.87 -6.73
CA ASN A 118 -11.74 -17.87 -5.69
C ASN A 118 -13.22 -17.80 -5.27
N ASN A 119 -14.03 -18.79 -5.63
CA ASN A 119 -15.49 -18.79 -5.49
C ASN A 119 -16.22 -17.67 -6.26
N PHE A 120 -15.58 -16.56 -6.54
CA PHE A 120 -16.03 -15.46 -7.38
C PHE A 120 -14.83 -14.72 -7.98
N THR A 121 -15.04 -14.02 -9.08
CA THR A 121 -14.04 -13.16 -9.69
C THR A 121 -14.01 -11.82 -8.96
N TYR A 122 -12.81 -11.29 -8.72
CA TYR A 122 -12.61 -9.99 -8.12
C TYR A 122 -11.51 -9.21 -8.86
N ASN A 123 -11.68 -7.89 -8.93
CA ASN A 123 -10.77 -7.00 -9.63
C ASN A 123 -10.54 -5.73 -8.80
N VAL A 124 -9.29 -5.37 -8.64
CA VAL A 124 -8.89 -4.09 -8.00
C VAL A 124 -8.02 -3.33 -8.97
N ALA A 125 -8.36 -2.08 -9.24
CA ALA A 125 -7.53 -1.17 -10.02
C ALA A 125 -7.13 0.02 -9.16
N GLY A 126 -5.87 0.45 -9.26
CA GLY A 126 -5.34 1.56 -8.47
C GLY A 126 -4.45 2.50 -9.26
N ALA A 127 -4.34 3.72 -8.76
CA ALA A 127 -3.44 4.75 -9.26
C ALA A 127 -2.71 5.42 -8.09
N TYR A 128 -1.47 5.81 -8.32
CA TYR A 128 -0.58 6.38 -7.31
C TYR A 128 0.20 7.55 -7.86
N ALA A 129 0.40 8.56 -7.02
CA ALA A 129 1.30 9.68 -7.28
C ALA A 129 2.10 10.01 -6.02
N ARG A 130 3.41 10.21 -6.19
CA ARG A 130 4.30 10.76 -5.16
C ARG A 130 5.12 11.90 -5.75
N TYR A 131 5.21 12.96 -4.99
CA TYR A 131 6.22 13.99 -5.23
C TYR A 131 7.00 14.26 -3.96
N GLN A 132 8.33 14.26 -4.09
CA GLN A 132 9.24 14.59 -2.98
C GLN A 132 10.25 15.64 -3.45
N TYR A 133 10.35 16.72 -2.70
CA TYR A 133 11.36 17.75 -2.95
C TYR A 133 11.87 18.32 -1.62
N LYS A 134 13.17 18.24 -1.40
CA LYS A 134 13.83 18.71 -0.17
C LYS A 134 13.18 18.08 1.08
N LYS A 135 12.54 18.92 1.91
CA LYS A 135 11.90 18.54 3.17
C LYS A 135 10.43 18.13 3.03
N PHE A 136 9.84 18.34 1.86
CA PHE A 136 8.43 18.08 1.59
C PHE A 136 8.25 16.80 0.77
N ARG A 137 7.24 16.01 1.12
CA ARG A 137 6.74 14.90 0.33
C ARG A 137 5.23 14.86 0.39
N ALA A 138 4.59 14.51 -0.72
CA ALA A 138 3.17 14.21 -0.80
C ALA A 138 2.98 12.88 -1.52
N ASP A 139 2.14 12.02 -0.96
CA ASP A 139 1.70 10.75 -1.53
C ASP A 139 0.19 10.79 -1.74
N PHE A 140 -0.28 10.29 -2.86
CA PHE A 140 -1.70 10.08 -3.17
C PHE A 140 -1.87 8.68 -3.72
N GLU A 141 -2.89 7.96 -3.29
CA GLU A 141 -3.29 6.68 -3.87
C GLU A 141 -4.80 6.58 -3.91
N PHE A 142 -5.33 6.09 -5.01
CA PHE A 142 -6.74 5.79 -5.24
C PHE A 142 -6.85 4.34 -5.68
N ALA A 143 -7.89 3.66 -5.23
CA ALA A 143 -8.22 2.32 -5.71
C ALA A 143 -9.73 2.11 -5.79
N ASN A 144 -10.15 1.36 -6.80
CA ASN A 144 -11.51 0.91 -7.03
C ASN A 144 -11.53 -0.62 -7.17
N ALA A 145 -12.55 -1.24 -6.61
CA ALA A 145 -12.68 -2.70 -6.59
C ALA A 145 -14.07 -3.14 -7.02
N ASP A 146 -14.12 -4.16 -7.87
CA ASP A 146 -15.29 -4.99 -8.16
C ASP A 146 -15.05 -6.36 -7.53
N GLY A 147 -15.49 -6.53 -6.29
CA GLY A 147 -14.97 -7.56 -5.39
C GLY A 147 -13.49 -7.38 -5.06
N TYR A 148 -13.05 -7.92 -3.95
CA TYR A 148 -11.65 -7.85 -3.53
C TYR A 148 -11.28 -8.96 -2.54
N ASN A 149 -9.98 -9.23 -2.46
CA ASN A 149 -9.39 -10.19 -1.55
C ASN A 149 -8.16 -9.56 -0.88
N GLY A 150 -8.39 -8.81 0.17
CA GLY A 150 -7.35 -8.13 0.92
C GLY A 150 -7.07 -8.77 2.28
N ASN A 151 -6.33 -8.05 3.12
CA ASN A 151 -5.94 -8.51 4.44
C ASN A 151 -7.14 -8.80 5.36
N LEU A 152 -8.28 -8.13 5.15
CA LEU A 152 -9.51 -8.35 5.90
C LEU A 152 -10.40 -9.46 5.30
N GLY A 153 -9.94 -10.14 4.27
CA GLY A 153 -10.62 -11.26 3.61
C GLY A 153 -11.33 -10.88 2.31
N PHE A 154 -12.19 -11.81 1.87
CA PHE A 154 -12.95 -11.67 0.63
C PHE A 154 -14.18 -10.78 0.80
N SER A 155 -14.46 -9.98 -0.22
CA SER A 155 -15.72 -9.23 -0.35
C SER A 155 -16.18 -9.21 -1.81
N LYS A 156 -17.49 -9.36 -2.04
CA LYS A 156 -18.12 -9.21 -3.37
C LYS A 156 -18.57 -7.78 -3.65
N ASN A 157 -18.38 -6.87 -2.72
CA ASN A 157 -18.87 -5.49 -2.85
C ASN A 157 -18.07 -4.72 -3.90
N HIS A 158 -18.74 -3.82 -4.59
CA HIS A 158 -18.09 -2.71 -5.26
C HIS A 158 -17.60 -1.72 -4.19
N ALA A 159 -16.32 -1.45 -4.17
CA ALA A 159 -15.71 -0.59 -3.16
C ALA A 159 -14.69 0.35 -3.78
N ARG A 160 -14.46 1.49 -3.13
CA ARG A 160 -13.41 2.42 -3.54
C ARG A 160 -12.83 3.15 -2.35
N GLY A 161 -11.63 3.65 -2.52
CA GLY A 161 -11.01 4.49 -1.52
C GLY A 161 -9.87 5.29 -2.08
N LEU A 162 -9.43 6.24 -1.28
CA LEU A 162 -8.26 7.04 -1.57
C LEU A 162 -7.60 7.48 -0.28
N TYR A 163 -6.32 7.78 -0.34
CA TYR A 163 -5.67 8.58 0.67
C TYR A 163 -4.75 9.63 0.05
N THR A 164 -4.54 10.70 0.78
CA THR A 164 -3.44 11.62 0.54
C THR A 164 -2.67 11.83 1.85
N THR A 165 -1.35 11.79 1.77
CA THR A 165 -0.48 12.03 2.92
C THR A 165 0.54 13.09 2.56
N VAL A 166 0.68 14.09 3.40
CA VAL A 166 1.73 15.10 3.29
C VAL A 166 2.72 14.92 4.43
N TYR A 167 3.99 15.13 4.13
CA TYR A 167 5.09 14.98 5.06
C TYR A 167 5.96 16.22 5.03
N TYR A 168 6.42 16.63 6.19
CA TYR A 168 7.39 17.69 6.31
C TYR A 168 8.51 17.31 7.28
N ARG A 169 9.72 17.18 6.74
CA ARG A 169 10.93 16.89 7.51
C ARG A 169 11.41 18.16 8.19
N ILE A 170 11.09 18.33 9.47
CA ILE A 170 11.48 19.50 10.26
C ILE A 170 13.01 19.55 10.37
N ASN A 171 13.61 18.43 10.75
CA ASN A 171 15.06 18.23 10.82
C ASN A 171 15.38 16.74 10.52
N PRO A 172 16.66 16.32 10.45
CA PRO A 172 17.01 14.94 10.10
C PRO A 172 16.38 13.87 11.00
N LYS A 173 15.98 14.21 12.22
CA LYS A 173 15.41 13.27 13.19
C LYS A 173 13.89 13.41 13.36
N LEU A 174 13.29 14.53 12.94
CA LEU A 174 11.89 14.82 13.23
C LEU A 174 11.09 15.09 11.95
N GLU A 175 9.99 14.37 11.78
CA GLU A 175 9.08 14.47 10.64
C GLU A 175 7.64 14.60 11.13
N PHE A 176 6.96 15.64 10.67
CA PHE A 176 5.52 15.80 10.79
C PHE A 176 4.83 15.21 9.57
N LEU A 177 3.63 14.67 9.77
CA LEU A 177 2.80 14.16 8.70
C LEU A 177 1.31 14.37 8.98
N ALA A 178 0.53 14.50 7.91
CA ALA A 178 -0.92 14.53 7.96
C ALA A 178 -1.48 13.69 6.82
N ARG A 179 -2.54 12.91 7.09
CA ARG A 179 -3.25 12.08 6.11
C ARG A 179 -4.75 12.33 6.15
N TYR A 180 -5.33 12.45 4.99
CA TYR A 180 -6.74 12.21 4.76
C TYR A 180 -6.90 10.85 4.10
N ASP A 181 -7.80 10.02 4.61
CA ASP A 181 -8.03 8.65 4.15
C ASP A 181 -9.55 8.42 4.10
N ALA A 182 -10.08 8.10 2.94
CA ALA A 182 -11.50 7.89 2.71
C ALA A 182 -11.75 6.53 2.05
N PHE A 183 -12.77 5.82 2.51
CA PHE A 183 -13.12 4.49 2.03
C PHE A 183 -14.63 4.28 2.01
N GLN A 184 -15.14 3.77 0.89
CA GLN A 184 -16.50 3.31 0.71
C GLN A 184 -16.48 1.79 0.51
N PRO A 185 -16.82 1.00 1.54
CA PRO A 185 -16.75 -0.45 1.50
C PRO A 185 -17.84 -1.10 0.63
N ASN A 186 -18.87 -0.35 0.29
CA ASN A 186 -19.95 -0.81 -0.60
C ASN A 186 -20.59 0.40 -1.28
N LEU A 187 -20.40 0.53 -2.59
CA LEU A 187 -20.93 1.61 -3.41
C LEU A 187 -22.44 1.46 -3.68
N ASP A 188 -22.98 0.26 -3.56
CA ASP A 188 -24.40 -0.04 -3.82
C ASP A 188 -25.28 0.36 -2.61
N VAL A 189 -24.65 0.68 -1.49
CA VAL A 189 -25.35 1.09 -0.28
C VAL A 189 -24.99 2.52 0.09
N SER A 190 -25.98 3.41 0.06
CA SER A 190 -25.82 4.79 0.48
C SER A 190 -25.33 4.90 1.94
N ARG A 191 -24.48 5.89 2.24
CA ARG A 191 -24.02 6.23 3.58
C ARG A 191 -23.19 5.15 4.30
N LYS A 192 -22.29 4.48 3.58
CA LYS A 192 -21.28 3.61 4.20
C LYS A 192 -19.88 4.17 4.02
N ASP A 193 -19.69 5.43 4.36
CA ASP A 193 -18.41 6.11 4.21
C ASP A 193 -17.60 6.07 5.50
N ILE A 194 -16.33 5.77 5.39
CA ILE A 194 -15.35 5.88 6.46
C ILE A 194 -14.33 6.93 6.05
N LYS A 195 -14.11 7.93 6.91
CA LYS A 195 -13.09 8.96 6.71
C LYS A 195 -12.18 9.00 7.92
N GLU A 196 -10.88 8.98 7.71
CA GLU A 196 -9.89 9.13 8.76
C GLU A 196 -9.02 10.35 8.48
N TYR A 197 -8.91 11.23 9.48
CA TYR A 197 -8.00 12.37 9.50
C TYR A 197 -6.90 12.04 10.49
N ILE A 198 -5.68 11.95 10.02
CA ILE A 198 -4.56 11.50 10.83
C ILE A 198 -3.51 12.60 10.85
N VAL A 199 -3.03 12.94 12.04
CA VAL A 199 -1.83 13.75 12.21
C VAL A 199 -0.81 12.94 13.01
N GLY A 200 0.46 13.07 12.65
CA GLY A 200 1.50 12.27 13.27
C GLY A 200 2.83 12.97 13.35
N LEU A 201 3.64 12.49 14.28
CA LEU A 201 5.01 12.91 14.48
C LEU A 201 5.90 11.67 14.59
N ASN A 202 6.96 11.63 13.78
CA ASN A 202 7.96 10.57 13.79
C ASN A 202 9.30 11.13 14.27
N TYR A 203 9.86 10.50 15.28
CA TYR A 203 11.22 10.80 15.75
C TYR A 203 12.14 9.62 15.42
N TYR A 204 13.12 9.86 14.55
CA TYR A 204 14.08 8.85 14.07
C TYR A 204 15.30 8.84 14.97
N VAL A 205 15.47 7.78 15.76
CA VAL A 205 16.63 7.58 16.64
C VAL A 205 17.81 7.06 15.83
N LYS A 206 17.60 6.02 15.02
CA LYS A 206 18.61 5.38 14.18
C LYS A 206 18.03 5.13 12.77
N GLY A 207 17.79 6.21 12.03
CA GLY A 207 17.19 6.13 10.70
C GLY A 207 15.86 5.39 10.72
N GLN A 208 15.63 4.50 9.76
CA GLN A 208 14.41 3.66 9.70
C GLN A 208 14.46 2.47 10.68
N GLY A 209 15.62 2.14 11.22
CA GLY A 209 15.80 0.96 12.08
C GLY A 209 15.31 1.14 13.52
N LEU A 210 15.18 2.38 13.99
CA LEU A 210 14.60 2.68 15.30
C LEU A 210 13.96 4.06 15.26
N ARG A 211 12.63 4.11 15.39
CA ARG A 211 11.86 5.34 15.42
C ARG A 211 10.72 5.30 16.43
N PHE A 212 10.49 6.41 17.09
CA PHE A 212 9.30 6.63 17.88
C PHE A 212 8.25 7.35 17.04
N MET A 213 7.02 6.88 17.11
CA MET A 213 5.90 7.43 16.33
C MET A 213 4.72 7.70 17.25
N ILE A 214 4.06 8.83 17.04
CA ILE A 214 2.78 9.15 17.67
C ILE A 214 1.81 9.60 16.59
N ASN A 215 0.60 9.03 16.59
CA ASN A 215 -0.47 9.41 15.67
C ASN A 215 -1.76 9.70 16.44
N TYR A 216 -2.41 10.81 16.10
CA TYR A 216 -3.79 11.07 16.45
C TYR A 216 -4.66 10.78 15.23
N ILE A 217 -5.74 10.01 15.42
CA ILE A 217 -6.67 9.61 14.38
C ILE A 217 -8.07 10.06 14.81
N PHE A 218 -8.67 10.93 14.00
CA PHE A 218 -10.10 11.21 14.05
C PHE A 218 -10.78 10.43 12.92
N ARG A 219 -11.68 9.52 13.30
CA ARG A 219 -12.44 8.70 12.35
C ARG A 219 -13.91 9.09 12.39
N GLN A 220 -14.40 9.53 11.23
CA GLN A 220 -15.81 9.69 10.97
C GLN A 220 -16.36 8.44 10.29
N ASN A 221 -17.51 8.00 10.76
CA ASN A 221 -18.14 6.80 10.25
C ASN A 221 -19.63 7.07 10.03
N SER A 222 -20.10 7.02 8.79
CA SER A 222 -21.49 7.35 8.46
C SER A 222 -22.53 6.34 8.97
N PHE A 223 -22.09 5.20 9.49
CA PHE A 223 -22.94 4.11 10.00
C PHE A 223 -22.64 3.71 11.46
N ASP A 224 -21.72 4.42 12.12
CA ASP A 224 -21.33 4.19 13.50
C ASP A 224 -20.87 5.52 14.13
N LYS A 225 -20.56 5.52 15.42
CA LYS A 225 -20.10 6.73 16.12
C LYS A 225 -18.71 7.14 15.67
N ASP A 226 -18.52 8.43 15.58
CA ASP A 226 -17.20 9.02 15.38
C ASP A 226 -16.26 8.65 16.53
N SER A 227 -14.99 8.47 16.24
CA SER A 227 -14.01 8.07 17.25
C SER A 227 -12.71 8.85 17.14
N HIS A 228 -12.12 9.09 18.31
CA HIS A 228 -10.82 9.73 18.47
C HIS A 228 -9.86 8.72 19.10
N ARG A 229 -8.68 8.54 18.52
CA ARG A 229 -7.69 7.57 18.98
C ARG A 229 -6.30 8.18 18.95
N ILE A 230 -5.51 7.90 19.97
CA ILE A 230 -4.09 8.24 20.01
C ILE A 230 -3.32 6.93 20.08
N PHE A 231 -2.39 6.75 19.17
CA PHE A 231 -1.48 5.62 19.16
C PHE A 231 -0.04 6.11 19.25
N TRP A 232 0.77 5.32 19.93
CA TRP A 232 2.21 5.50 19.93
C TRP A 232 2.89 4.14 19.78
N VAL A 233 4.04 4.14 19.14
CA VAL A 233 4.82 2.92 18.92
C VAL A 233 6.30 3.25 18.80
N LEU A 234 7.13 2.33 19.26
CA LEU A 234 8.54 2.25 18.94
C LEU A 234 8.71 1.14 17.90
N LYS A 235 9.19 1.48 16.71
CA LYS A 235 9.43 0.55 15.59
C LYS A 235 10.91 0.46 15.30
#